data_ddb8de6823133b62b42313fa25aeb8ec
#
_entry.id   ddb8de6823133b62b42313fa25aeb8ec
#
_cell.length_a   1.000
_cell.length_b   1.000
_cell.length_c   1.000
_cell.angle_alpha   90.00
_cell.angle_beta   90.00
_cell.angle_gamma   90.00
#
_symmetry.space_group_name_H-M   'P 1'
#
loop_
_entity.id
_entity.type
_entity.pdbx_description
1 polymer ?
#
loop_
_entity_poly.entity_id
_entity_poly.type
_entity_poly.pdbx_seq_one_letter_code
_entity_poly.pdbx_strand_id
1 'polypeptide(L)'
;MYFTHAGKLLNIEEKRDNDYVITTKEQVQWCQEEGLDLDKITPSKFDSVLGEGTGAGMIFGNTGGVMEAALRTVYRVLEGKEAPADFYQLRPVRGLSNRKEAEVTIAGKKLRVCILYGTAAAEKFLAEDMNGYHFVEVMTCPGGCISGAGQPDCGSVPVSDVVRKKRIQSLYQADEQAERRNSMDNPEIGTIYHEFFKEPLSILSEKLLHTTYQGK
;
A
#
# COMPACT_ATOMS: atom_id res chain seq x y z
N MET A 1 12.83 6.53 -10.53
CA MET A 1 13.94 7.23 -9.85
C MET A 1 14.06 6.83 -8.36
N TYR A 2 13.58 5.64 -7.98
CA TYR A 2 13.46 5.24 -6.57
C TYR A 2 14.46 4.18 -6.12
N PHE A 3 15.36 3.73 -6.98
CA PHE A 3 16.14 2.51 -6.72
C PHE A 3 17.64 2.70 -6.65
N THR A 4 18.16 3.92 -6.67
CA THR A 4 19.60 4.14 -6.68
C THR A 4 20.29 3.87 -5.34
N HIS A 5 19.57 3.85 -4.21
CA HIS A 5 20.15 3.49 -2.91
C HIS A 5 19.80 2.06 -2.48
N ALA A 6 18.62 1.57 -2.79
CA ALA A 6 18.24 0.16 -2.59
C ALA A 6 18.98 -0.76 -3.59
N GLY A 7 19.24 -0.30 -4.81
CA GLY A 7 19.90 -1.09 -5.85
C GLY A 7 21.30 -1.60 -5.51
N LYS A 8 21.98 -1.05 -4.51
CA LYS A 8 23.24 -1.62 -4.01
C LYS A 8 23.06 -2.81 -3.07
N LEU A 9 21.89 -2.97 -2.48
CA LEU A 9 21.58 -4.06 -1.56
C LEU A 9 20.91 -5.25 -2.25
N LEU A 10 20.41 -5.07 -3.47
CA LEU A 10 19.61 -6.04 -4.20
C LEU A 10 20.30 -6.63 -5.43
N ASN A 11 21.56 -6.28 -5.71
CA ASN A 11 22.32 -6.87 -6.81
C ASN A 11 23.03 -8.14 -6.33
N ILE A 12 22.49 -9.28 -6.72
CA ILE A 12 23.15 -10.57 -6.56
C ILE A 12 24.07 -10.79 -7.76
N GLU A 13 25.35 -11.06 -7.51
CA GLU A 13 26.36 -11.34 -8.56
C GLU A 13 26.51 -10.25 -9.63
N GLU A 14 26.47 -8.98 -9.23
CA GLU A 14 26.57 -7.82 -10.14
C GLU A 14 25.46 -7.71 -11.18
N LYS A 15 24.44 -8.55 -11.13
CA LYS A 15 23.26 -8.46 -11.98
C LYS A 15 22.22 -7.55 -11.31
N ARG A 16 21.49 -6.81 -12.12
CA ARG A 16 20.34 -6.03 -11.65
C ARG A 16 19.21 -6.99 -11.29
N ASP A 17 18.64 -6.86 -10.09
CA ASP A 17 17.47 -7.63 -9.69
C ASP A 17 16.22 -7.18 -10.45
N ASN A 18 16.24 -5.97 -10.98
CA ASN A 18 15.14 -5.37 -11.71
C ASN A 18 15.67 -4.64 -12.95
N ASP A 19 15.36 -5.12 -14.13
CA ASP A 19 15.83 -4.55 -15.40
C ASP A 19 14.99 -3.36 -15.83
N TYR A 20 13.67 -3.44 -15.70
CA TYR A 20 12.73 -2.42 -16.16
C TYR A 20 11.64 -2.15 -15.11
N VAL A 21 11.23 -0.90 -15.03
CA VAL A 21 10.06 -0.46 -14.28
C VAL A 21 9.16 0.28 -15.26
N ILE A 22 8.00 -0.27 -15.54
CA ILE A 22 7.01 0.30 -16.44
C ILE A 22 5.80 0.81 -15.68
N THR A 23 5.15 1.82 -16.23
CA THR A 23 3.90 2.35 -15.72
C THR A 23 2.70 1.53 -16.21
N THR A 24 1.55 1.71 -15.60
CA THR A 24 0.30 1.10 -16.07
C THR A 24 -0.03 1.51 -17.52
N LYS A 25 0.24 2.75 -17.90
CA LYS A 25 0.06 3.22 -19.28
C LYS A 25 0.92 2.46 -20.27
N GLU A 26 2.21 2.32 -19.95
CA GLU A 26 3.17 1.59 -20.79
C GLU A 26 2.80 0.11 -20.90
N GLN A 27 2.34 -0.50 -19.81
CA GLN A 27 1.86 -1.88 -19.84
C GLN A 27 0.63 -2.03 -20.74
N VAL A 28 -0.34 -1.14 -20.63
CA VAL A 28 -1.54 -1.17 -21.51
C VAL A 28 -1.15 -0.98 -22.96
N GLN A 29 -0.26 -0.03 -23.25
CA GLN A 29 0.26 0.19 -24.60
C GLN A 29 0.95 -1.06 -25.14
N TRP A 30 1.82 -1.68 -24.36
CA TRP A 30 2.49 -2.92 -24.75
C TRP A 30 1.50 -4.04 -25.06
N CYS A 31 0.50 -4.24 -24.20
CA CYS A 31 -0.56 -5.23 -24.50
C CYS A 31 -1.27 -4.93 -25.83
N GLN A 32 -1.53 -3.67 -26.13
CA GLN A 32 -2.16 -3.26 -27.40
C GLN A 32 -1.25 -3.52 -28.61
N GLU A 33 0.04 -3.21 -28.51
CA GLU A 33 1.03 -3.42 -29.55
C GLU A 33 1.21 -4.92 -29.87
N GLU A 34 1.14 -5.78 -28.85
CA GLU A 34 1.18 -7.24 -28.99
C GLU A 34 -0.17 -7.86 -29.39
N GLY A 35 -1.21 -7.05 -29.56
CA GLY A 35 -2.54 -7.54 -29.92
C GLY A 35 -3.22 -8.39 -28.84
N LEU A 36 -2.84 -8.23 -27.58
CA LEU A 36 -3.40 -8.94 -26.45
C LEU A 36 -4.78 -8.38 -26.07
N ASP A 37 -5.78 -9.22 -26.11
CA ASP A 37 -7.13 -8.93 -25.63
C ASP A 37 -7.28 -9.51 -24.21
N LEU A 38 -7.17 -8.65 -23.21
CA LEU A 38 -7.19 -9.07 -21.80
C LEU A 38 -8.51 -9.74 -21.40
N ASP A 39 -9.62 -9.45 -22.06
CA ASP A 39 -10.92 -10.08 -21.80
C ASP A 39 -10.98 -11.53 -22.29
N LYS A 40 -10.08 -11.93 -23.18
CA LYS A 40 -10.01 -13.28 -23.75
C LYS A 40 -8.91 -14.15 -23.13
N ILE A 41 -8.06 -13.58 -22.29
CA ILE A 41 -6.98 -14.34 -21.65
C ILE A 41 -7.57 -15.21 -20.54
N THR A 42 -7.25 -16.49 -20.56
CA THR A 42 -7.60 -17.39 -19.47
C THR A 42 -6.79 -17.04 -18.23
N PRO A 43 -7.45 -16.75 -17.09
CA PRO A 43 -6.73 -16.46 -15.84
C PRO A 43 -5.81 -17.61 -15.44
N SER A 44 -4.61 -17.30 -14.99
CA SER A 44 -3.65 -18.24 -14.42
C SER A 44 -3.25 -17.79 -13.01
N LYS A 45 -2.57 -18.67 -12.28
CA LYS A 45 -2.00 -18.32 -10.99
C LYS A 45 -0.63 -17.67 -11.20
N PHE A 46 -0.28 -16.77 -10.28
CA PHE A 46 1.09 -16.28 -10.18
C PHE A 46 2.02 -17.40 -9.68
N ASP A 47 3.30 -17.24 -9.96
CA ASP A 47 4.31 -18.11 -9.38
C ASP A 47 4.29 -17.98 -7.85
N SER A 48 4.60 -19.08 -7.17
CA SER A 48 4.83 -19.10 -5.73
C SER A 48 6.03 -18.21 -5.35
N VAL A 49 6.19 -17.90 -4.08
CA VAL A 49 7.13 -16.92 -3.49
C VAL A 49 6.69 -15.48 -3.75
N LEU A 50 5.79 -14.99 -2.88
CA LEU A 50 5.19 -13.67 -2.87
C LEU A 50 4.28 -13.36 -4.06
N GLY A 51 3.87 -14.38 -4.82
CA GLY A 51 2.84 -14.24 -5.85
C GLY A 51 1.42 -14.13 -5.30
N GLU A 52 1.20 -14.58 -4.06
CA GLU A 52 -0.10 -14.43 -3.40
C GLU A 52 -0.28 -13.04 -2.80
N GLY A 53 -1.43 -12.43 -3.07
CA GLY A 53 -1.82 -11.14 -2.52
C GLY A 53 -2.86 -11.26 -1.41
N THR A 54 -3.12 -10.15 -0.74
CA THR A 54 -4.21 -10.00 0.22
C THR A 54 -5.03 -8.76 -0.09
N GLY A 55 -6.27 -8.70 0.40
CA GLY A 55 -7.09 -7.50 0.29
C GLY A 55 -6.42 -6.26 0.88
N ALA A 56 -5.70 -6.42 2.00
CA ALA A 56 -4.90 -5.35 2.59
C ALA A 56 -3.85 -4.79 1.60
N GLY A 57 -3.19 -5.64 0.81
CA GLY A 57 -2.23 -5.18 -0.21
C GLY A 57 -2.91 -4.42 -1.35
N MET A 58 -4.12 -4.84 -1.74
CA MET A 58 -4.86 -4.17 -2.82
C MET A 58 -5.23 -2.72 -2.49
N ILE A 59 -5.65 -2.45 -1.25
CA ILE A 59 -6.06 -1.10 -0.83
C ILE A 59 -4.90 -0.12 -0.66
N PHE A 60 -3.64 -0.56 -0.70
CA PHE A 60 -2.45 0.33 -0.68
C PHE A 60 -2.44 1.33 -1.82
N GLY A 61 -3.11 1.05 -2.92
CA GLY A 61 -3.19 1.93 -4.08
C GLY A 61 -3.93 3.25 -3.82
N ASN A 62 -4.69 3.35 -2.75
CA ASN A 62 -5.45 4.57 -2.43
C ASN A 62 -5.06 5.18 -1.09
N THR A 63 -5.31 6.48 -0.94
CA THR A 63 -5.03 7.23 0.29
C THR A 63 -5.88 6.73 1.45
N GLY A 64 -5.24 6.36 2.55
CA GLY A 64 -5.84 5.74 3.73
C GLY A 64 -5.83 4.22 3.69
N GLY A 65 -5.46 3.61 2.56
CA GLY A 65 -5.41 2.16 2.43
C GLY A 65 -4.27 1.51 3.21
N VAL A 66 -3.10 2.13 3.20
CA VAL A 66 -1.96 1.67 4.02
C VAL A 66 -2.29 1.78 5.51
N MET A 67 -2.90 2.90 5.92
CA MET A 67 -3.35 3.10 7.29
C MET A 67 -4.36 2.03 7.70
N GLU A 68 -5.38 1.78 6.87
CA GLU A 68 -6.39 0.77 7.17
C GLU A 68 -5.77 -0.62 7.28
N ALA A 69 -4.89 -1.00 6.37
CA ALA A 69 -4.17 -2.27 6.42
C ALA A 69 -3.29 -2.42 7.68
N ALA A 70 -2.58 -1.35 8.05
CA ALA A 70 -1.77 -1.33 9.27
C ALA A 70 -2.64 -1.48 10.53
N LEU A 71 -3.77 -0.78 10.60
CA LEU A 71 -4.68 -0.88 11.74
C LEU A 71 -5.30 -2.27 11.88
N ARG A 72 -5.61 -2.95 10.76
CA ARG A 72 -6.07 -4.36 10.77
C ARG A 72 -5.01 -5.27 11.41
N THR A 73 -3.75 -5.10 11.00
CA THR A 73 -2.62 -5.87 11.55
C THR A 73 -2.39 -5.57 13.03
N VAL A 74 -2.38 -4.29 13.41
CA VAL A 74 -2.23 -3.88 14.82
C VAL A 74 -3.34 -4.43 15.70
N TYR A 75 -4.59 -4.41 15.20
CA TYR A 75 -5.71 -5.00 15.92
C TYR A 75 -5.47 -6.48 16.21
N ARG A 76 -5.13 -7.25 15.19
CA ARG A 76 -4.87 -8.69 15.32
C ARG A 76 -3.71 -9.01 16.26
N VAL A 77 -2.63 -8.24 16.20
CA VAL A 77 -1.47 -8.44 17.08
C VAL A 77 -1.81 -8.14 18.54
N LEU A 78 -2.54 -7.05 18.80
CA LEU A 78 -2.81 -6.61 20.18
C LEU A 78 -4.00 -7.32 20.81
N GLU A 79 -5.02 -7.66 20.04
CA GLU A 79 -6.24 -8.33 20.54
C GLU A 79 -6.18 -9.87 20.42
N GLY A 80 -5.23 -10.42 19.65
CA GLY A 80 -5.08 -11.85 19.42
C GLY A 80 -6.23 -12.49 18.63
N LYS A 81 -7.05 -11.70 17.93
CA LYS A 81 -8.23 -12.15 17.19
C LYS A 81 -8.45 -11.30 15.95
N GLU A 82 -9.33 -11.76 15.05
CA GLU A 82 -9.71 -11.00 13.87
C GLU A 82 -10.38 -9.67 14.25
N ALA A 83 -10.10 -8.66 13.44
CA ALA A 83 -10.76 -7.37 13.59
C ALA A 83 -12.27 -7.49 13.27
N PRO A 84 -13.13 -6.75 13.98
CA PRO A 84 -14.55 -6.74 13.68
C PRO A 84 -14.84 -6.13 12.31
N ALA A 85 -16.03 -6.39 11.75
CA ALA A 85 -16.37 -6.02 10.38
C ALA A 85 -16.25 -4.51 10.08
N ASP A 86 -16.51 -3.66 11.06
CA ASP A 86 -16.37 -2.21 10.94
C ASP A 86 -14.90 -1.75 10.78
N PHE A 87 -13.94 -2.53 11.27
CA PHE A 87 -12.51 -2.31 11.05
C PHE A 87 -12.09 -2.52 9.59
N TYR A 88 -12.85 -3.30 8.84
CA TYR A 88 -12.65 -3.49 7.40
C TYR A 88 -13.36 -2.44 6.55
N GLN A 89 -13.94 -1.42 7.17
CA GLN A 89 -14.63 -0.30 6.55
C GLN A 89 -14.41 0.99 7.36
N LEU A 90 -13.17 1.32 7.65
CA LEU A 90 -12.81 2.49 8.46
C LEU A 90 -13.12 3.80 7.71
N ARG A 91 -14.38 4.19 7.71
CA ARG A 91 -14.87 5.39 7.00
C ARG A 91 -14.07 6.66 7.26
N PRO A 92 -13.60 6.96 8.49
CA PRO A 92 -12.83 8.18 8.76
C PRO A 92 -11.51 8.27 7.98
N VAL A 93 -10.91 7.14 7.60
CA VAL A 93 -9.65 7.11 6.85
C VAL A 93 -9.85 7.02 5.34
N ARG A 94 -11.11 6.85 4.88
CA ARG A 94 -11.46 6.75 3.44
C ARG A 94 -11.83 8.10 2.85
N GLY A 95 -11.85 8.19 1.53
CA GLY A 95 -12.28 9.38 0.77
C GLY A 95 -11.14 10.24 0.26
N LEU A 96 -11.50 11.37 -0.35
CA LEU A 96 -10.60 12.25 -1.11
C LEU A 96 -10.22 13.55 -0.38
N SER A 97 -10.47 13.67 0.93
CA SER A 97 -9.88 14.78 1.68
C SER A 97 -8.37 14.62 1.75
N ASN A 98 -7.62 15.69 1.48
CA ASN A 98 -6.16 15.67 1.52
C ASN A 98 -5.58 15.58 2.94
N ARG A 99 -6.40 15.75 3.96
CA ARG A 99 -6.13 15.45 5.35
C ARG A 99 -7.34 14.75 5.95
N LYS A 100 -7.10 13.61 6.58
CA LYS A 100 -8.09 12.82 7.30
C LYS A 100 -7.50 12.40 8.63
N GLU A 101 -8.30 12.43 9.66
CA GLU A 101 -7.89 12.03 10.99
C GLU A 101 -8.90 11.06 11.58
N ALA A 102 -8.41 10.12 12.35
CA ALA A 102 -9.24 9.18 13.08
C ALA A 102 -8.64 8.89 14.45
N GLU A 103 -9.51 8.57 15.38
CA GLU A 103 -9.15 7.94 16.65
C GLU A 103 -9.79 6.56 16.67
N VAL A 104 -8.97 5.53 16.86
CA VAL A 104 -9.41 4.14 16.98
C VAL A 104 -8.95 3.57 18.32
N THR A 105 -9.78 2.73 18.93
CA THR A 105 -9.43 2.07 20.18
C THR A 105 -9.08 0.61 19.90
N ILE A 106 -7.87 0.19 20.27
CA ILE A 106 -7.38 -1.19 20.14
C ILE A 106 -6.76 -1.59 21.47
N ALA A 107 -7.15 -2.73 22.01
CA ALA A 107 -6.68 -3.24 23.31
C ALA A 107 -6.80 -2.19 24.44
N GLY A 108 -7.89 -1.44 24.43
CA GLY A 108 -8.13 -0.36 25.42
C GLY A 108 -7.27 0.89 25.24
N LYS A 109 -6.41 0.95 24.22
CA LYS A 109 -5.56 2.11 23.92
C LYS A 109 -6.15 2.91 22.76
N LYS A 110 -6.20 4.23 22.95
CA LYS A 110 -6.63 5.15 21.90
C LYS A 110 -5.45 5.45 20.98
N LEU A 111 -5.61 5.17 19.71
CA LEU A 111 -4.63 5.45 18.66
C LEU A 111 -5.17 6.57 17.79
N ARG A 112 -4.46 7.69 17.77
CA ARG A 112 -4.75 8.82 16.88
C ARG A 112 -3.91 8.69 15.63
N VAL A 113 -4.55 8.73 14.47
CA VAL A 113 -3.91 8.53 13.17
C VAL A 113 -4.25 9.67 12.22
N CYS A 114 -3.34 9.96 11.29
CA CYS A 114 -3.54 10.98 10.27
C CYS A 114 -3.14 10.45 8.89
N ILE A 115 -3.92 10.78 7.90
CA ILE A 115 -3.66 10.45 6.50
C ILE A 115 -3.59 11.73 5.71
N LEU A 116 -2.50 11.91 4.97
CA LEU A 116 -2.22 13.08 4.17
C LEU A 116 -1.97 12.67 2.72
N TYR A 117 -2.40 13.50 1.79
CA TYR A 117 -1.85 13.43 0.45
C TYR A 117 -1.49 14.82 -0.11
N GLY A 118 -0.42 14.83 -0.92
CA GLY A 118 0.18 16.03 -1.45
C GLY A 118 1.20 16.65 -0.48
N THR A 119 2.30 17.11 -1.05
CA THR A 119 3.43 17.68 -0.28
C THR A 119 3.03 18.92 0.51
N ALA A 120 2.14 19.74 -0.03
CA ALA A 120 1.65 20.93 0.68
C ALA A 120 0.84 20.59 1.94
N ALA A 121 0.09 19.48 1.94
CA ALA A 121 -0.59 19.01 3.15
C ALA A 121 0.39 18.47 4.19
N ALA A 122 1.42 17.75 3.72
CA ALA A 122 2.49 17.26 4.57
C ALA A 122 3.29 18.41 5.20
N GLU A 123 3.65 19.43 4.41
CA GLU A 123 4.36 20.62 4.90
C GLU A 123 3.57 21.36 6.01
N LYS A 124 2.27 21.58 5.78
CA LYS A 124 1.40 22.18 6.80
C LYS A 124 1.33 21.34 8.06
N PHE A 125 1.20 20.02 7.92
CA PHE A 125 1.16 19.11 9.05
C PHE A 125 2.46 19.14 9.87
N LEU A 126 3.61 19.17 9.19
CA LEU A 126 4.93 19.26 9.84
C LEU A 126 5.16 20.57 10.58
N ALA A 127 4.48 21.65 10.20
CA ALA A 127 4.54 22.93 10.89
C ALA A 127 3.63 23.00 12.14
N GLU A 128 2.77 22.01 12.35
CA GLU A 128 1.89 21.87 13.50
C GLU A 128 2.56 21.03 14.59
N ASP A 129 1.94 21.00 15.80
CA ASP A 129 2.33 20.05 16.83
C ASP A 129 1.91 18.62 16.44
N MET A 130 2.89 17.79 16.10
CA MET A 130 2.68 16.39 15.74
C MET A 130 2.53 15.45 16.95
N ASN A 131 2.64 15.98 18.17
CA ASN A 131 2.51 15.19 19.38
C ASN A 131 1.12 14.54 19.46
N GLY A 132 1.10 13.29 19.88
CA GLY A 132 -0.15 12.53 20.05
C GLY A 132 -0.64 11.78 18.81
N TYR A 133 0.01 11.89 17.65
CA TYR A 133 -0.23 10.96 16.55
C TYR A 133 0.64 9.72 16.70
N HIS A 134 0.02 8.56 16.55
CA HIS A 134 0.70 7.26 16.66
C HIS A 134 1.15 6.75 15.30
N PHE A 135 0.43 7.13 14.24
CA PHE A 135 0.78 6.79 12.87
C PHE A 135 0.31 7.87 11.90
N VAL A 136 1.16 8.22 10.95
CA VAL A 136 0.87 9.21 9.90
C VAL A 136 1.19 8.60 8.55
N GLU A 137 0.18 8.47 7.69
CA GLU A 137 0.34 8.07 6.29
C GLU A 137 0.51 9.32 5.43
N VAL A 138 1.52 9.34 4.58
CA VAL A 138 1.74 10.42 3.60
C VAL A 138 1.86 9.86 2.20
N MET A 139 0.99 10.30 1.30
CA MET A 139 1.06 9.98 -0.13
C MET A 139 1.27 11.25 -0.95
N THR A 140 2.09 11.16 -1.99
CA THR A 140 2.39 12.33 -2.86
C THR A 140 1.23 12.67 -3.78
N CYS A 141 0.62 11.64 -4.39
CA CYS A 141 -0.41 11.85 -5.41
C CYS A 141 -1.81 12.05 -4.79
N PRO A 142 -2.62 12.94 -5.33
CA PRO A 142 -4.01 13.13 -4.90
C PRO A 142 -4.82 11.84 -5.03
N GLY A 143 -5.36 11.34 -3.91
CA GLY A 143 -6.10 10.09 -3.86
C GLY A 143 -5.24 8.83 -3.77
N GLY A 144 -3.92 8.95 -3.83
CA GLY A 144 -2.97 7.83 -3.78
C GLY A 144 -2.44 7.41 -5.15
N CYS A 145 -1.81 6.25 -5.22
CA CYS A 145 -1.18 5.70 -6.44
C CYS A 145 -2.15 5.53 -7.61
N ILE A 146 -3.44 5.37 -7.35
CA ILE A 146 -4.50 5.33 -8.37
C ILE A 146 -4.56 6.57 -9.26
N SER A 147 -3.94 7.66 -8.86
CA SER A 147 -3.88 8.93 -9.60
C SER A 147 -2.45 9.34 -9.95
N GLY A 148 -1.49 8.45 -9.80
CA GLY A 148 -0.11 8.70 -10.20
C GLY A 148 0.01 8.97 -11.69
N ALA A 149 1.07 9.67 -12.10
CA ALA A 149 1.29 10.10 -13.50
C ALA A 149 1.36 8.94 -14.51
N GLY A 150 1.71 7.74 -14.05
CA GLY A 150 1.73 6.53 -14.87
C GLY A 150 0.38 5.82 -14.99
N GLN A 151 -0.69 6.34 -14.39
CA GLN A 151 -2.05 5.83 -14.55
C GLN A 151 -2.73 6.45 -15.76
N PRO A 152 -3.67 5.74 -16.43
CA PRO A 152 -4.46 6.30 -17.52
C PRO A 152 -5.19 7.58 -17.09
N ASP A 153 -5.13 8.64 -17.92
CA ASP A 153 -5.72 9.94 -17.60
C ASP A 153 -7.24 10.01 -17.79
N CYS A 154 -7.80 9.07 -18.56
CA CYS A 154 -9.24 9.00 -18.83
C CYS A 154 -9.82 10.32 -19.36
N GLY A 155 -9.03 11.03 -20.18
CA GLY A 155 -9.44 12.26 -20.86
C GLY A 155 -9.32 13.53 -20.03
N SER A 156 -8.70 13.50 -18.85
CA SER A 156 -8.42 14.72 -18.08
C SER A 156 -7.11 14.63 -17.28
N VAL A 157 -6.34 15.72 -17.28
CA VAL A 157 -5.13 15.88 -16.46
C VAL A 157 -5.28 17.19 -15.67
N PRO A 158 -5.33 17.13 -14.34
CA PRO A 158 -5.33 15.93 -13.50
C PRO A 158 -6.61 15.09 -13.63
N VAL A 159 -6.50 13.81 -13.30
CA VAL A 159 -7.63 12.88 -13.29
C VAL A 159 -8.76 13.40 -12.38
N SER A 160 -10.00 13.32 -12.86
CA SER A 160 -11.17 13.83 -12.14
C SER A 160 -11.47 13.00 -10.87
N ASP A 161 -12.14 13.65 -9.90
CA ASP A 161 -12.57 12.96 -8.68
C ASP A 161 -13.59 11.84 -8.93
N VAL A 162 -14.35 11.93 -10.02
CA VAL A 162 -15.26 10.84 -10.42
C VAL A 162 -14.46 9.58 -10.75
N VAL A 163 -13.39 9.71 -11.54
CA VAL A 163 -12.50 8.59 -11.88
C VAL A 163 -11.78 8.07 -10.65
N ARG A 164 -11.25 8.96 -9.80
CA ARG A 164 -10.60 8.57 -8.54
C ARG A 164 -11.53 7.74 -7.66
N LYS A 165 -12.76 8.20 -7.46
CA LYS A 165 -13.75 7.48 -6.65
C LYS A 165 -14.06 6.09 -7.20
N LYS A 166 -14.19 5.94 -8.52
CA LYS A 166 -14.39 4.64 -9.16
C LYS A 166 -13.21 3.70 -8.93
N ARG A 167 -11.98 4.19 -9.08
CA ARG A 167 -10.76 3.40 -8.82
C ARG A 167 -10.65 2.98 -7.36
N ILE A 168 -10.91 3.90 -6.41
CA ILE A 168 -10.97 3.59 -4.98
C ILE A 168 -12.01 2.50 -4.71
N GLN A 169 -13.20 2.63 -5.27
CA GLN A 169 -14.27 1.65 -5.11
C GLN A 169 -13.85 0.27 -5.63
N SER A 170 -13.20 0.19 -6.78
CA SER A 170 -12.70 -1.08 -7.34
C SER A 170 -11.69 -1.76 -6.41
N LEU A 171 -10.76 -1.00 -5.80
CA LEU A 171 -9.80 -1.56 -4.85
C LEU A 171 -10.48 -2.09 -3.59
N TYR A 172 -11.45 -1.36 -3.05
CA TYR A 172 -12.19 -1.84 -1.88
C TYR A 172 -13.10 -3.02 -2.19
N GLN A 173 -13.70 -3.08 -3.38
CA GLN A 173 -14.45 -4.26 -3.83
C GLN A 173 -13.54 -5.49 -3.97
N ALA A 174 -12.35 -5.31 -4.52
CA ALA A 174 -11.36 -6.38 -4.60
C ALA A 174 -10.92 -6.87 -3.21
N ASP A 175 -10.70 -5.95 -2.25
CA ASP A 175 -10.45 -6.30 -0.86
C ASP A 175 -11.62 -7.07 -0.22
N GLU A 176 -12.86 -6.63 -0.45
CA GLU A 176 -14.05 -7.30 0.09
C GLU A 176 -14.24 -8.72 -0.45
N GLN A 177 -13.81 -8.96 -1.68
CA GLN A 177 -13.89 -10.27 -2.35
C GLN A 177 -12.66 -11.15 -2.09
N ALA A 178 -11.60 -10.59 -1.51
CA ALA A 178 -10.38 -11.33 -1.23
C ALA A 178 -10.62 -12.40 -0.15
N GLU A 179 -10.14 -13.61 -0.40
CA GLU A 179 -10.15 -14.71 0.57
C GLU A 179 -9.41 -14.33 1.85
N ARG A 180 -8.30 -13.61 1.70
CA ARG A 180 -7.47 -13.11 2.80
C ARG A 180 -7.45 -11.60 2.78
N ARG A 181 -7.98 -10.98 3.82
CA ARG A 181 -8.10 -9.52 3.92
C ARG A 181 -7.06 -8.87 4.80
N ASN A 182 -6.32 -9.65 5.60
CA ASN A 182 -5.25 -9.17 6.45
C ASN A 182 -3.89 -9.59 5.87
N SER A 183 -2.90 -8.70 5.90
CA SER A 183 -1.55 -9.00 5.40
C SER A 183 -0.88 -10.17 6.13
N MET A 184 -1.21 -10.38 7.40
CA MET A 184 -0.69 -11.50 8.19
C MET A 184 -1.21 -12.87 7.75
N ASP A 185 -2.27 -12.92 6.95
CA ASP A 185 -2.84 -14.16 6.44
C ASP A 185 -2.16 -14.66 5.16
N ASN A 186 -1.19 -13.91 4.66
CA ASN A 186 -0.40 -14.35 3.52
C ASN A 186 0.57 -15.47 3.96
N PRO A 187 0.39 -16.72 3.47
CA PRO A 187 1.20 -17.85 3.88
C PRO A 187 2.66 -17.71 3.47
N GLU A 188 2.92 -17.03 2.34
CA GLU A 188 4.29 -16.82 1.85
C GLU A 188 5.06 -15.85 2.76
N ILE A 189 4.40 -14.82 3.28
CA ILE A 189 4.98 -13.92 4.29
C ILE A 189 5.27 -14.70 5.58
N GLY A 190 4.33 -15.56 6.02
CA GLY A 190 4.54 -16.44 7.16
C GLY A 190 5.77 -17.34 6.98
N THR A 191 5.92 -17.95 5.81
CA THR A 191 7.07 -18.80 5.47
C THR A 191 8.38 -18.00 5.52
N ILE A 192 8.44 -16.82 4.93
CA ILE A 192 9.65 -15.97 4.93
C ILE A 192 10.04 -15.58 6.36
N TYR A 193 9.08 -15.19 7.19
CA TYR A 193 9.40 -14.90 8.59
C TYR A 193 9.87 -16.14 9.33
N HIS A 194 9.21 -17.27 9.17
CA HIS A 194 9.61 -18.52 9.86
C HIS A 194 11.00 -19.01 9.43
N GLU A 195 11.27 -19.04 8.15
CA GLU A 195 12.49 -19.64 7.62
C GLU A 195 13.67 -18.67 7.59
N PHE A 196 13.43 -17.39 7.26
CA PHE A 196 14.50 -16.44 7.00
C PHE A 196 14.62 -15.37 8.09
N PHE A 197 13.59 -14.58 8.34
CA PHE A 197 13.65 -13.48 9.32
C PHE A 197 13.55 -13.95 10.76
N LYS A 198 13.02 -15.13 11.02
CA LYS A 198 12.69 -15.73 12.33
C LYS A 198 11.45 -15.11 12.97
N GLU A 199 11.44 -13.80 13.17
CA GLU A 199 10.32 -13.09 13.78
C GLU A 199 10.28 -11.62 13.30
N PRO A 200 9.12 -10.95 13.38
CA PRO A 200 9.03 -9.51 13.20
C PRO A 200 9.94 -8.77 14.18
N LEU A 201 10.54 -7.67 13.72
CA LEU A 201 11.48 -6.85 14.49
C LEU A 201 12.78 -7.59 14.91
N SER A 202 13.10 -8.72 14.32
CA SER A 202 14.42 -9.33 14.46
C SER A 202 15.50 -8.42 13.85
N ILE A 203 16.74 -8.55 14.31
CA ILE A 203 17.88 -7.78 13.79
C ILE A 203 17.98 -7.91 12.26
N LEU A 204 17.71 -9.09 11.72
CA LEU A 204 17.76 -9.32 10.29
C LEU A 204 16.61 -8.66 9.55
N SER A 205 15.38 -8.75 10.10
CA SER A 205 14.23 -8.09 9.47
C SER A 205 14.35 -6.58 9.51
N GLU A 206 14.82 -5.99 10.61
CA GLU A 206 15.09 -4.55 10.69
C GLU A 206 16.15 -4.11 9.67
N LYS A 207 17.24 -4.85 9.58
CA LYS A 207 18.33 -4.53 8.64
C LYS A 207 17.91 -4.57 7.18
N LEU A 208 17.04 -5.51 6.79
CA LEU A 208 16.68 -5.74 5.39
C LEU A 208 15.36 -5.05 4.97
N LEU A 209 14.43 -4.88 5.89
CA LEU A 209 13.12 -4.32 5.58
C LEU A 209 12.99 -2.82 5.90
N HIS A 210 13.92 -2.26 6.69
CA HIS A 210 13.89 -0.86 7.05
C HIS A 210 14.94 -0.07 6.28
N THR A 211 14.55 1.14 5.90
CA THR A 211 15.44 2.09 5.21
C THR A 211 15.70 3.27 6.13
N THR A 212 16.98 3.64 6.27
CA THR A 212 17.38 4.86 6.98
C THR A 212 17.69 5.96 5.97
N TYR A 213 17.14 7.16 6.21
CA TYR A 213 17.43 8.34 5.42
C TYR A 213 18.45 9.20 6.17
N GLN A 214 19.57 9.50 5.51
CA GLN A 214 20.50 10.51 6.01
C GLN A 214 20.07 11.85 5.41
N GLY A 215 19.77 12.83 6.27
CA GLY A 215 19.59 14.20 5.86
C GLY A 215 20.87 14.73 5.18
N LYS A 216 20.70 15.50 4.12
CA LYS A 216 21.82 16.24 3.51
C LYS A 216 22.11 17.49 4.32
#